data_5e8d3a94ebf3f32b07e009bfc5a0adfc
#
_entry.id   5e8d3a94ebf3f32b07e009bfc5a0adfc
#
_cell.length_a   1.000
_cell.length_b   1.000
_cell.length_c   1.000
_cell.angle_alpha   90.00
_cell.angle_beta   90.00
_cell.angle_gamma   90.00
#
_symmetry.space_group_name_H-M   'P 1'
#
loop_
_entity.id
_entity.type
_entity.pdbx_description
1 polymer ?
#
loop_
_entity_poly.entity_id
_entity_poly.type
_entity_poly.pdbx_seq_one_letter_code
_entity_poly.pdbx_strand_id
1 'polypeptide(L)'
;MPQDIRISPDGRTFFVADMLADGVHVVDGASFKQIGFIPTGTGAHGLYPSRDGKYLYVANRGTNKMMVKKGVARGSVSVIEFATRKVVQTWPIPDGGSPDMGNVSADGKYLWLSGRFDDEVYRINTSSGEVDKIKVGREPHGLAVWPLPGRYSLGHTGNLR
;
A
#
# COMPACT_ATOMS: atom_id res chain seq x y z
N MET A 1 12.51 6.74 -5.43
CA MET A 1 12.76 5.28 -5.63
C MET A 1 11.41 4.62 -5.80
N PRO A 2 10.93 4.45 -7.04
CA PRO A 2 9.65 3.80 -7.31
C PRO A 2 9.64 2.34 -6.85
N GLN A 3 8.51 1.88 -6.30
CA GLN A 3 8.37 0.56 -5.68
C GLN A 3 7.24 -0.26 -6.28
N ASP A 4 6.08 0.34 -6.44
CA ASP A 4 4.88 -0.34 -6.93
C ASP A 4 4.08 0.56 -7.85
N ILE A 5 3.31 -0.04 -8.76
CA ILE A 5 2.47 0.67 -9.73
C ILE A 5 1.09 0.02 -9.79
N ARG A 6 0.04 0.85 -9.80
CA ARG A 6 -1.35 0.43 -10.02
C ARG A 6 -2.05 1.34 -11.00
N ILE A 7 -2.99 0.76 -11.69
CA ILE A 7 -3.88 1.50 -12.59
C ILE A 7 -5.18 1.84 -11.87
N SER A 8 -5.75 3.00 -12.17
CA SER A 8 -7.08 3.40 -11.71
C SER A 8 -8.17 2.42 -12.20
N PRO A 9 -9.32 2.34 -11.51
CA PRO A 9 -10.41 1.44 -11.93
C PRO A 9 -10.92 1.68 -13.35
N ASP A 10 -10.85 2.91 -13.85
CA ASP A 10 -11.22 3.28 -15.22
C ASP A 10 -10.13 2.99 -16.27
N GLY A 11 -8.95 2.52 -15.84
CA GLY A 11 -7.85 2.18 -16.73
C GLY A 11 -7.07 3.35 -17.31
N ARG A 12 -7.30 4.59 -16.83
CA ARG A 12 -6.75 5.80 -17.46
C ARG A 12 -5.58 6.44 -16.75
N THR A 13 -5.35 6.10 -15.49
CA THR A 13 -4.34 6.76 -14.66
C THR A 13 -3.48 5.71 -13.95
N PHE A 14 -2.16 5.89 -14.01
CA PHE A 14 -1.23 5.09 -13.22
C PHE A 14 -0.87 5.82 -11.91
N PHE A 15 -0.83 5.08 -10.84
CA PHE A 15 -0.37 5.49 -9.53
C PHE A 15 0.94 4.76 -9.24
N VAL A 16 2.01 5.51 -8.94
CA VAL A 16 3.35 4.95 -8.73
C VAL A 16 3.86 5.37 -7.37
N ALA A 17 4.01 4.40 -6.46
CA ALA A 17 4.57 4.67 -5.14
C ALA A 17 6.06 4.97 -5.23
N ASP A 18 6.50 6.06 -4.59
CA ASP A 18 7.90 6.42 -4.49
C ASP A 18 8.33 6.53 -3.02
N MET A 19 9.15 5.56 -2.60
CA MET A 19 9.60 5.41 -1.22
C MET A 19 10.47 6.59 -0.74
N LEU A 20 11.27 7.19 -1.61
CA LEU A 20 12.14 8.30 -1.23
C LEU A 20 11.43 9.66 -1.32
N ALA A 21 10.40 9.76 -2.15
CA ALA A 21 9.59 10.97 -2.27
C ALA A 21 8.45 11.03 -1.23
N ASP A 22 8.19 9.94 -0.47
CA ASP A 22 7.10 9.84 0.51
C ASP A 22 5.73 10.10 -0.11
N GLY A 23 5.45 9.49 -1.24
CA GLY A 23 4.18 9.70 -1.92
C GLY A 23 3.99 8.90 -3.17
N VAL A 24 2.93 9.26 -3.88
CA VAL A 24 2.46 8.56 -5.07
C VAL A 24 2.42 9.53 -6.25
N HIS A 25 3.20 9.23 -7.29
CA HIS A 25 3.10 9.94 -8.57
C HIS A 25 1.84 9.51 -9.31
N VAL A 26 1.16 10.48 -9.91
CA VAL A 26 -0.02 10.27 -10.74
C VAL A 26 0.36 10.51 -12.20
N VAL A 27 0.21 9.50 -13.04
CA VAL A 27 0.65 9.51 -14.43
C VAL A 27 -0.56 9.27 -15.33
N ASP A 28 -0.73 10.12 -16.32
CA ASP A 28 -1.78 9.97 -17.35
C ASP A 28 -1.47 8.78 -18.25
N GLY A 29 -2.45 7.88 -18.44
CA GLY A 29 -2.27 6.64 -19.17
C GLY A 29 -2.21 6.78 -20.71
N ALA A 30 -2.62 7.92 -21.25
CA ALA A 30 -2.56 8.17 -22.69
C ALA A 30 -1.26 8.86 -23.10
N SER A 31 -0.88 9.90 -22.35
CA SER A 31 0.32 10.69 -22.66
C SER A 31 1.59 10.20 -21.96
N PHE A 32 1.45 9.32 -20.96
CA PHE A 32 2.52 8.86 -20.05
C PHE A 32 3.25 9.98 -19.31
N LYS A 33 2.60 11.14 -19.16
CA LYS A 33 3.16 12.27 -18.42
C LYS A 33 2.67 12.27 -16.98
N GLN A 34 3.53 12.67 -16.07
CA GLN A 34 3.12 12.93 -14.70
C GLN A 34 2.17 14.13 -14.67
N ILE A 35 0.99 13.91 -14.07
CA ILE A 35 -0.07 14.94 -13.95
C ILE A 35 -0.34 15.31 -12.48
N GLY A 36 0.33 14.69 -11.52
CA GLY A 36 0.19 15.00 -10.12
C GLY A 36 1.12 14.21 -9.22
N PHE A 37 1.12 14.59 -7.95
CA PHE A 37 1.80 13.90 -6.86
C PHE A 37 0.94 13.99 -5.62
N ILE A 38 0.78 12.87 -4.91
CA ILE A 38 -0.02 12.75 -3.69
C ILE A 38 0.95 12.44 -2.54
N PRO A 39 1.23 13.39 -1.64
CA PRO A 39 2.02 13.11 -0.44
C PRO A 39 1.29 12.08 0.44
N THR A 40 2.04 11.12 0.99
CA THR A 40 1.53 10.09 1.89
C THR A 40 2.37 10.03 3.17
N GLY A 41 2.40 8.90 3.86
CA GLY A 41 3.34 8.66 4.94
C GLY A 41 4.76 8.36 4.44
N THR A 42 5.71 8.35 5.37
CA THR A 42 7.13 8.09 5.05
C THR A 42 7.32 6.69 4.49
N GLY A 43 8.03 6.59 3.38
CA GLY A 43 8.40 5.33 2.78
C GLY A 43 7.28 4.65 1.99
N ALA A 44 6.54 5.39 1.17
CA ALA A 44 5.48 4.83 0.31
C ALA A 44 5.99 3.66 -0.52
N HIS A 45 5.35 2.48 -0.41
CA HIS A 45 5.85 1.25 -1.01
C HIS A 45 4.77 0.48 -1.77
N GLY A 46 3.94 -0.32 -1.10
CA GLY A 46 2.92 -1.14 -1.73
C GLY A 46 1.62 -0.39 -1.98
N LEU A 47 0.96 -0.67 -3.10
CA LEU A 47 -0.30 -0.05 -3.53
C LEU A 47 -1.39 -1.12 -3.69
N TYR A 48 -2.54 -0.96 -3.03
CA TYR A 48 -3.61 -1.97 -3.02
C TYR A 48 -4.97 -1.32 -3.23
N PRO A 49 -5.59 -1.45 -4.42
CA PRO A 49 -6.94 -0.97 -4.65
C PRO A 49 -7.98 -1.67 -3.77
N SER A 50 -8.94 -0.93 -3.25
CA SER A 50 -10.11 -1.51 -2.61
C SER A 50 -10.95 -2.30 -3.60
N ARG A 51 -11.70 -3.31 -3.13
CA ARG A 51 -12.50 -4.19 -4.01
C ARG A 51 -13.64 -3.48 -4.71
N ASP A 52 -14.15 -2.41 -4.11
CA ASP A 52 -15.18 -1.56 -4.71
C ASP A 52 -14.61 -0.50 -5.68
N GLY A 53 -13.28 -0.43 -5.83
CA GLY A 53 -12.61 0.52 -6.71
C GLY A 53 -12.66 1.97 -6.27
N LYS A 54 -13.03 2.26 -5.01
CA LYS A 54 -13.12 3.64 -4.52
C LYS A 54 -11.80 4.16 -3.96
N TYR A 55 -11.00 3.28 -3.35
CA TYR A 55 -9.81 3.65 -2.60
C TYR A 55 -8.56 2.93 -3.08
N LEU A 56 -7.43 3.57 -2.87
CA LEU A 56 -6.10 3.00 -3.00
C LEU A 56 -5.40 3.06 -1.64
N TYR A 57 -5.10 1.90 -1.07
CA TYR A 57 -4.32 1.79 0.16
C TYR A 57 -2.83 1.85 -0.18
N VAL A 58 -2.10 2.70 0.52
CA VAL A 58 -0.65 2.88 0.35
C VAL A 58 0.06 2.44 1.62
N ALA A 59 0.86 1.38 1.53
CA ALA A 59 1.71 0.95 2.63
C ALA A 59 2.91 1.88 2.76
N ASN A 60 3.00 2.59 3.87
CA ASN A 60 4.13 3.49 4.18
C ASN A 60 5.03 2.79 5.20
N ARG A 61 6.22 2.38 4.79
CA ARG A 61 7.15 1.58 5.61
C ARG A 61 7.68 2.30 6.86
N GLY A 62 7.54 3.61 6.93
CA GLY A 62 8.26 4.39 7.92
C GLY A 62 9.76 4.45 7.61
N THR A 63 10.54 4.95 8.56
CA THR A 63 12.00 4.96 8.45
C THR A 63 12.53 3.55 8.76
N ASN A 64 13.34 3.01 7.88
CA ASN A 64 13.93 1.68 8.02
C ASN A 64 15.40 1.67 7.53
N LYS A 65 16.08 0.53 7.71
CA LYS A 65 17.50 0.35 7.36
C LYS A 65 17.85 0.58 5.88
N MET A 66 16.86 0.58 5.00
CA MET A 66 17.07 0.82 3.56
C MET A 66 16.98 2.28 3.16
N MET A 67 16.58 3.16 4.07
CA MET A 67 16.35 4.57 3.79
C MET A 67 17.46 5.45 4.38
N VAL A 68 18.08 6.29 3.54
CA VAL A 68 19.05 7.31 3.98
C VAL A 68 18.28 8.58 4.36
N LYS A 69 17.39 8.50 5.34
CA LYS A 69 16.63 9.64 5.86
C LYS A 69 16.98 9.88 7.33
N LYS A 70 17.07 11.17 7.71
CA LYS A 70 17.24 11.55 9.12
C LYS A 70 15.91 11.43 9.87
N GLY A 71 15.96 10.92 11.09
CA GLY A 71 14.81 10.80 11.98
C GLY A 71 14.15 9.42 11.93
N VAL A 72 13.20 9.20 12.84
CA VAL A 72 12.41 7.98 12.94
C VAL A 72 10.95 8.31 12.63
N ALA A 73 10.43 7.76 11.54
CA ALA A 73 9.01 7.83 11.22
C ALA A 73 8.39 6.44 11.37
N ARG A 74 7.19 6.39 11.94
CA ARG A 74 6.42 5.15 12.12
C ARG A 74 5.74 4.74 10.83
N GLY A 75 5.56 3.44 10.63
CA GLY A 75 4.79 2.91 9.51
C GLY A 75 3.31 3.22 9.64
N SER A 76 2.67 3.31 8.49
CA SER A 76 1.24 3.62 8.39
C SER A 76 0.65 3.11 7.08
N VAL A 77 -0.67 3.18 6.94
CA VAL A 77 -1.36 3.03 5.67
C VAL A 77 -2.08 4.34 5.35
N SER A 78 -1.79 4.95 4.20
CA SER A 78 -2.57 6.07 3.69
C SER A 78 -3.68 5.56 2.78
N VAL A 79 -4.90 6.11 2.93
CA VAL A 79 -6.06 5.80 2.10
C VAL A 79 -6.28 6.95 1.13
N ILE A 80 -6.05 6.70 -0.15
CA ILE A 80 -6.29 7.66 -1.22
C ILE A 80 -7.65 7.35 -1.84
N GLU A 81 -8.50 8.35 -1.98
CA GLU A 81 -9.72 8.23 -2.77
C GLU A 81 -9.39 8.45 -4.25
N PHE A 82 -9.74 7.49 -5.13
CA PHE A 82 -9.44 7.58 -6.56
C PHE A 82 -10.11 8.79 -7.23
N ALA A 83 -11.35 9.10 -6.86
CA ALA A 83 -12.11 10.17 -7.49
C ALA A 83 -11.50 11.56 -7.26
N THR A 84 -11.03 11.84 -6.05
CA THR A 84 -10.46 13.14 -5.66
C THR A 84 -8.94 13.18 -5.72
N ARG A 85 -8.28 12.01 -5.78
CA ARG A 85 -6.82 11.86 -5.72
C ARG A 85 -6.22 12.50 -4.45
N LYS A 86 -6.93 12.36 -3.33
CA LYS A 86 -6.50 12.89 -2.03
C LYS A 86 -6.41 11.77 -0.99
N VAL A 87 -5.49 11.93 -0.05
CA VAL A 87 -5.50 11.12 1.17
C VAL A 87 -6.68 11.53 2.02
N VAL A 88 -7.61 10.60 2.27
CA VAL A 88 -8.82 10.82 3.08
C VAL A 88 -8.69 10.27 4.50
N GLN A 89 -7.81 9.28 4.70
CA GLN A 89 -7.51 8.70 6.01
C GLN A 89 -6.04 8.27 6.07
N THR A 90 -5.50 8.17 7.28
CA THR A 90 -4.21 7.53 7.54
C THR A 90 -4.33 6.67 8.78
N TRP A 91 -3.96 5.39 8.66
CA TRP A 91 -4.01 4.39 9.73
C TRP A 91 -2.59 4.14 10.23
N PRO A 92 -2.23 4.55 11.45
CA PRO A 92 -0.91 4.26 12.00
C PRO A 92 -0.79 2.77 12.34
N ILE A 93 0.39 2.18 12.14
CA ILE A 93 0.67 0.86 12.68
C ILE A 93 0.98 1.03 14.18
N PRO A 94 0.26 0.33 15.09
CA PRO A 94 0.50 0.42 16.53
C PRO A 94 1.97 0.10 16.88
N ASP A 95 2.55 0.86 17.78
CA ASP A 95 3.95 0.77 18.24
C ASP A 95 4.99 0.99 17.13
N GLY A 96 4.57 1.48 15.97
CA GLY A 96 5.37 1.58 14.77
C GLY A 96 5.24 0.32 13.92
N GLY A 97 6.06 0.21 12.89
CA GLY A 97 6.06 -0.94 12.01
C GLY A 97 6.54 -0.59 10.62
N SER A 98 6.67 -1.60 9.79
CA SER A 98 7.16 -1.44 8.42
C SER A 98 6.24 -2.18 7.43
N PRO A 99 4.98 -1.73 7.25
CA PRO A 99 4.06 -2.37 6.32
C PRO A 99 4.63 -2.37 4.90
N ASP A 100 4.66 -3.52 4.28
CA ASP A 100 5.37 -3.75 3.05
C ASP A 100 4.44 -4.30 1.97
N MET A 101 4.53 -5.58 1.69
CA MET A 101 3.81 -6.25 0.63
C MET A 101 2.60 -7.02 1.14
N GLY A 102 1.55 -7.10 0.35
CA GLY A 102 0.36 -7.83 0.76
C GLY A 102 -0.76 -7.84 -0.27
N ASN A 103 -1.98 -7.95 0.21
CA ASN A 103 -3.17 -7.93 -0.63
C ASN A 103 -4.43 -7.63 0.20
N VAL A 104 -5.49 -7.23 -0.50
CA VAL A 104 -6.84 -7.07 0.08
C VAL A 104 -7.57 -8.41 0.01
N SER A 105 -8.25 -8.82 1.09
CA SER A 105 -9.10 -10.03 1.11
C SER A 105 -10.17 -10.00 0.02
N ALA A 106 -10.67 -11.18 -0.39
CA ALA A 106 -11.66 -11.30 -1.46
C ALA A 106 -12.94 -10.51 -1.19
N ASP A 107 -13.37 -10.46 0.07
CA ASP A 107 -14.55 -9.71 0.53
C ASP A 107 -14.27 -8.20 0.75
N GLY A 108 -13.03 -7.76 0.57
CA GLY A 108 -12.61 -6.37 0.76
C GLY A 108 -12.49 -5.90 2.19
N LYS A 109 -12.77 -6.75 3.19
CA LYS A 109 -12.83 -6.34 4.60
C LYS A 109 -11.49 -6.14 5.26
N TYR A 110 -10.46 -6.81 4.76
CA TYR A 110 -9.14 -6.78 5.37
C TYR A 110 -8.05 -6.50 4.33
N LEU A 111 -7.14 -5.60 4.68
CA LEU A 111 -5.85 -5.44 4.04
C LEU A 111 -4.82 -6.23 4.85
N TRP A 112 -4.13 -7.17 4.21
CA TRP A 112 -3.08 -7.96 4.80
C TRP A 112 -1.74 -7.48 4.29
N LEU A 113 -0.82 -7.14 5.18
CA LEU A 113 0.51 -6.65 4.84
C LEU A 113 1.58 -7.40 5.65
N SER A 114 2.71 -7.70 5.03
CA SER A 114 3.89 -8.10 5.76
C SER A 114 4.50 -6.91 6.48
N GLY A 115 4.97 -7.12 7.70
CA GLY A 115 5.80 -6.17 8.47
C GLY A 115 7.25 -6.59 8.39
N ARG A 116 7.91 -6.28 7.27
CA ARG A 116 9.20 -6.87 6.89
C ARG A 116 10.27 -6.75 7.96
N PHE A 117 10.37 -5.61 8.62
CA PHE A 117 11.43 -5.36 9.60
C PHE A 117 10.97 -5.52 11.05
N ASP A 118 9.74 -6.03 11.24
CA ASP A 118 9.12 -6.24 12.55
C ASP A 118 8.83 -7.71 12.83
N ASP A 119 9.09 -8.60 11.83
CA ASP A 119 8.82 -10.02 11.91
C ASP A 119 7.34 -10.32 12.19
N GLU A 120 6.45 -9.53 11.59
CA GLU A 120 5.00 -9.57 11.79
C GLU A 120 4.25 -9.59 10.47
N VAL A 121 2.99 -10.01 10.52
CA VAL A 121 1.98 -9.76 9.49
C VAL A 121 0.88 -8.91 10.13
N TYR A 122 0.45 -7.88 9.42
CA TYR A 122 -0.65 -7.02 9.83
C TYR A 122 -1.93 -7.43 9.13
N ARG A 123 -3.01 -7.57 9.89
CA ARG A 123 -4.38 -7.65 9.39
C ARG A 123 -5.08 -6.33 9.73
N ILE A 124 -5.44 -5.56 8.71
CA ILE A 124 -5.99 -4.22 8.87
C ILE A 124 -7.44 -4.22 8.42
N ASN A 125 -8.37 -3.84 9.29
CA ASN A 125 -9.77 -3.68 8.93
C ASN A 125 -9.92 -2.45 8.02
N THR A 126 -10.42 -2.64 6.80
CA THR A 126 -10.50 -1.59 5.78
C THR A 126 -11.57 -0.52 6.06
N SER A 127 -12.48 -0.76 6.98
CA SER A 127 -13.50 0.21 7.38
C SER A 127 -13.10 1.06 8.58
N SER A 128 -12.37 0.48 9.55
CA SER A 128 -11.98 1.16 10.79
C SER A 128 -10.51 1.57 10.82
N GLY A 129 -9.64 0.90 10.04
CA GLY A 129 -8.20 1.05 10.13
C GLY A 129 -7.58 0.32 11.34
N GLU A 130 -8.36 -0.47 12.08
CA GLU A 130 -7.86 -1.27 13.21
C GLU A 130 -6.87 -2.32 12.73
N VAL A 131 -5.77 -2.48 13.46
CA VAL A 131 -4.64 -3.32 13.08
C VAL A 131 -4.43 -4.42 14.10
N ASP A 132 -4.52 -5.68 13.66
CA ASP A 132 -4.00 -6.83 14.39
C ASP A 132 -2.58 -7.15 13.92
N LYS A 133 -1.73 -7.53 14.86
CA LYS A 133 -0.33 -7.91 14.63
C LYS A 133 -0.14 -9.39 14.91
N ILE A 134 0.41 -10.12 13.95
CA ILE A 134 0.62 -11.57 14.02
C ILE A 134 2.11 -11.83 13.90
N LYS A 135 2.72 -12.38 14.95
CA LYS A 135 4.13 -12.77 14.91
C LYS A 135 4.36 -13.90 13.92
N VAL A 136 5.40 -13.76 13.10
CA VAL A 136 5.82 -14.76 12.11
C VAL A 136 7.35 -14.93 12.13
N GLY A 137 7.91 -15.55 11.10
CA GLY A 137 9.36 -15.66 10.94
C GLY A 137 10.02 -14.34 10.52
N ARG A 138 11.34 -14.36 10.46
CA ARG A 138 12.14 -13.16 10.17
C ARG A 138 11.91 -12.61 8.76
N GLU A 139 11.84 -11.30 8.66
CA GLU A 139 11.75 -10.51 7.44
C GLU A 139 10.70 -11.05 6.43
N PRO A 140 9.41 -11.22 6.83
CA PRO A 140 8.37 -11.60 5.88
C PRO A 140 8.27 -10.53 4.80
N HIS A 141 8.25 -10.93 3.51
CA HIS A 141 8.26 -9.96 2.42
C HIS A 141 7.02 -10.07 1.53
N GLY A 142 6.83 -11.18 0.83
CA GLY A 142 5.65 -11.41 0.02
C GLY A 142 4.52 -12.01 0.81
N LEU A 143 3.27 -11.68 0.45
CA LEU A 143 2.07 -12.22 1.08
C LEU A 143 0.99 -12.46 0.04
N ALA A 144 0.42 -13.66 0.02
CA ALA A 144 -0.75 -14.00 -0.76
C ALA A 144 -1.95 -14.23 0.15
N VAL A 145 -3.11 -13.76 -0.27
CA VAL A 145 -4.38 -13.97 0.42
C VAL A 145 -5.25 -14.92 -0.41
N TRP A 146 -5.76 -15.99 0.21
CA TRP A 146 -6.63 -16.94 -0.47
C TRP A 146 -8.06 -16.87 0.10
N PRO A 147 -9.10 -17.01 -0.72
CA PRO A 147 -9.03 -17.06 -2.19
C PRO A 147 -8.57 -15.72 -2.78
N LEU A 148 -7.73 -15.80 -3.80
CA LEU A 148 -7.34 -14.61 -4.54
C LEU A 148 -8.57 -14.06 -5.25
N PRO A 149 -8.91 -12.79 -5.08
CA PRO A 149 -10.02 -12.19 -5.80
C PRO A 149 -9.63 -11.98 -7.27
N GLY A 150 -10.55 -12.32 -8.17
CA GLY A 150 -10.39 -12.15 -9.60
C GLY A 150 -9.78 -13.36 -10.31
N ARG A 151 -9.68 -13.23 -11.64
CA ARG A 151 -9.39 -14.33 -12.54
C ARG A 151 -7.91 -14.58 -12.77
N TYR A 152 -7.09 -13.55 -12.56
CA TYR A 152 -5.65 -13.59 -12.84
C TYR A 152 -4.86 -13.04 -11.66
N SER A 153 -3.79 -13.73 -11.29
CA SER A 153 -2.79 -13.23 -10.37
C SER A 153 -1.63 -12.64 -11.16
N LEU A 154 -1.29 -11.40 -10.89
CA LEU A 154 -0.13 -10.73 -11.47
C LEU A 154 0.98 -10.66 -10.43
N GLY A 155 1.66 -11.79 -10.21
CA GLY A 155 2.80 -11.88 -9.31
C GLY A 155 2.44 -11.61 -7.84
N HIS A 156 3.44 -11.30 -7.02
CA HIS A 156 3.28 -11.08 -5.58
C HIS A 156 2.51 -9.81 -5.21
N THR A 157 2.37 -8.90 -6.14
CA THR A 157 1.56 -7.68 -5.99
C THR A 157 0.15 -7.83 -6.54
N GLY A 158 -0.21 -9.04 -6.99
CA GLY A 158 -1.39 -9.37 -7.76
C GLY A 158 -2.64 -8.63 -7.38
N ASN A 159 -3.02 -7.71 -8.23
CA ASN A 159 -4.34 -7.10 -8.21
C ASN A 159 -5.23 -7.83 -9.19
N LEU A 160 -6.20 -8.45 -8.61
CA LEU A 160 -7.16 -9.23 -9.36
C LEU A 160 -8.46 -8.48 -9.37
N ARG A 161 -8.96 -8.29 -10.55
CA ARG A 161 -10.33 -7.85 -10.79
C ARG A 161 -11.23 -9.05 -11.00
#